data_fb376e09a6381a48fc4bdde45c54575e
#
_entry.id   fb376e09a6381a48fc4bdde45c54575e
#
_cell.length_a   1.000
_cell.length_b   1.000
_cell.length_c   1.000
_cell.angle_alpha   90.00
_cell.angle_beta   90.00
_cell.angle_gamma   90.00
#
_symmetry.space_group_name_H-M   'P 1'
#
loop_
_entity.id
_entity.type
_entity.pdbx_description
1 polymer ?
#
loop_
_entity_poly.entity_id
_entity_poly.type
_entity_poly.pdbx_seq_one_letter_code
_entity_poly.pdbx_strand_id
1 'polypeptide(L)'
;MGRKLYAEKNYSSDHKWNKLEYKNGDLNTSIIKTFMGRTIMVQWDETSPRPYSRHNLIQGTKGTLAGFPTRVAKEGGVEGITDNHHSWVQGEDLEMLYEKYDHPLYRRVGDLARKMGGHGGMDFIMRFRIIECLRNGTPLDQNMYEGCFWSAVTPLSASSIERDGSPQIFPDFTRGNWADTPNLKIIS
;
A
#
# COMPACT_ATOMS: atom_id res chain seq x y z
N MET A 1 1.88 -23.00 6.12
CA MET A 1 1.70 -24.44 5.73
C MET A 1 2.13 -24.68 4.28
N GLY A 2 1.79 -23.85 3.31
CA GLY A 2 2.18 -23.99 1.90
C GLY A 2 3.68 -24.05 1.65
N ARG A 3 4.47 -23.21 2.33
CA ARG A 3 5.95 -23.26 2.23
C ARG A 3 6.53 -24.57 2.73
N LYS A 4 5.98 -25.13 3.82
CA LYS A 4 6.41 -26.42 4.35
C LYS A 4 6.11 -27.54 3.36
N LEU A 5 4.88 -27.60 2.84
CA LEU A 5 4.48 -28.57 1.83
C LEU A 5 5.32 -28.45 0.56
N TYR A 6 5.65 -27.24 0.14
CA TYR A 6 6.56 -27.03 -0.99
C TYR A 6 7.95 -27.59 -0.71
N ALA A 7 8.49 -27.35 0.48
CA ALA A 7 9.81 -27.87 0.86
C ALA A 7 9.83 -29.41 0.90
N GLU A 8 8.83 -30.01 1.50
CA GLU A 8 8.68 -31.47 1.56
C GLU A 8 8.55 -32.13 0.18
N LYS A 9 7.86 -31.46 -0.74
CA LYS A 9 7.67 -31.98 -2.11
C LYS A 9 8.90 -31.84 -3.00
N ASN A 10 9.68 -30.79 -2.84
CA ASN A 10 10.71 -30.38 -3.82
C ASN A 10 12.15 -30.60 -3.36
N TYR A 11 12.38 -30.91 -2.07
CA TYR A 11 13.72 -31.08 -1.50
C TYR A 11 13.82 -32.37 -0.69
N SER A 12 15.03 -32.91 -0.57
CA SER A 12 15.30 -34.08 0.28
C SER A 12 14.96 -33.79 1.74
N SER A 13 14.65 -34.83 2.52
CA SER A 13 14.35 -34.73 3.95
C SER A 13 15.48 -34.04 4.75
N ASP A 14 16.72 -34.16 4.30
CA ASP A 14 17.89 -33.54 4.93
C ASP A 14 18.10 -32.09 4.58
N HIS A 15 17.39 -31.57 3.59
CA HIS A 15 17.51 -30.19 3.16
C HIS A 15 17.11 -29.22 4.28
N LYS A 16 17.87 -28.12 4.41
CA LYS A 16 17.65 -27.11 5.46
C LYS A 16 16.21 -26.62 5.55
N TRP A 17 15.50 -26.50 4.44
CA TRP A 17 14.13 -26.02 4.44
C TRP A 17 13.13 -27.04 5.02
N ASN A 18 13.41 -28.33 4.97
CA ASN A 18 12.59 -29.34 5.61
C ASN A 18 12.84 -29.43 7.14
N LYS A 19 13.93 -28.82 7.61
CA LYS A 19 14.28 -28.74 9.05
C LYS A 19 13.79 -27.44 9.71
N LEU A 20 13.26 -26.49 8.94
CA LEU A 20 12.76 -25.23 9.47
C LEU A 20 11.36 -25.37 10.08
N GLU A 21 11.16 -24.66 11.18
CA GLU A 21 9.82 -24.37 11.70
C GLU A 21 9.26 -23.15 11.00
N TYR A 22 8.15 -23.32 10.27
CA TYR A 22 7.46 -22.25 9.56
C TYR A 22 6.41 -21.61 10.49
N LYS A 23 6.72 -20.44 11.03
CA LYS A 23 5.85 -19.71 11.98
C LYS A 23 4.85 -18.77 11.30
N ASN A 24 5.20 -18.22 10.14
CA ASN A 24 4.31 -17.32 9.41
C ASN A 24 3.20 -18.10 8.70
N GLY A 25 1.97 -17.59 8.78
CA GLY A 25 0.87 -18.09 7.98
C GLY A 25 1.08 -17.82 6.48
N ASP A 26 0.42 -18.60 5.64
CA ASP A 26 0.45 -18.41 4.19
C ASP A 26 -0.34 -17.16 3.77
N LEU A 27 -1.44 -16.89 4.44
CA LEU A 27 -2.29 -15.73 4.29
C LEU A 27 -2.55 -15.11 5.67
N ASN A 28 -2.33 -13.82 5.78
CA ASN A 28 -2.65 -13.04 6.98
C ASN A 28 -3.48 -11.82 6.61
N THR A 29 -4.52 -11.54 7.39
CA THR A 29 -5.34 -10.34 7.24
C THR A 29 -5.37 -9.60 8.58
N SER A 30 -4.93 -8.34 8.56
CA SER A 30 -4.98 -7.46 9.72
C SER A 30 -6.00 -6.35 9.48
N ILE A 31 -6.83 -6.08 10.49
CA ILE A 31 -7.79 -4.97 10.47
C ILE A 31 -7.32 -3.94 11.50
N ILE A 32 -7.05 -2.73 11.04
CA ILE A 32 -6.52 -1.64 11.86
C ILE A 32 -7.57 -0.54 11.92
N LYS A 33 -8.00 -0.19 13.12
CA LYS A 33 -8.84 0.97 13.37
C LYS A 33 -7.96 2.17 13.70
N THR A 34 -8.06 3.23 12.91
CA THR A 34 -7.31 4.46 13.16
C THR A 34 -8.00 5.32 14.22
N PHE A 35 -7.25 6.22 14.85
CA PHE A 35 -7.80 7.18 15.81
C PHE A 35 -8.93 8.03 15.21
N MET A 36 -8.81 8.41 13.94
CA MET A 36 -9.83 9.19 13.21
C MET A 36 -11.01 8.35 12.73
N GLY A 37 -11.16 7.11 13.19
CA GLY A 37 -12.30 6.24 12.88
C GLY A 37 -12.24 5.55 11.49
N ARG A 38 -11.15 5.70 10.76
CA ARG A 38 -10.96 4.97 9.49
C ARG A 38 -10.53 3.54 9.76
N THR A 39 -10.89 2.64 8.86
CA THR A 39 -10.44 1.23 8.89
C THR A 39 -9.45 0.99 7.77
N ILE A 40 -8.32 0.36 8.11
CA ILE A 40 -7.33 -0.11 7.14
C ILE A 40 -7.32 -1.63 7.21
N MET A 41 -7.50 -2.29 6.07
CA MET A 41 -7.31 -3.73 5.93
C MET A 41 -5.99 -3.97 5.20
N VAL A 42 -5.10 -4.73 5.82
CA VAL A 42 -3.83 -5.15 5.23
C VAL A 42 -3.85 -6.66 5.07
N GLN A 43 -3.70 -7.13 3.84
CA GLN A 43 -3.62 -8.55 3.56
C GLN A 43 -2.23 -8.88 3.02
N TRP A 44 -1.61 -9.88 3.62
CA TRP A 44 -0.35 -10.46 3.20
C TRP A 44 -0.58 -11.88 2.71
N ASP A 45 -0.20 -12.15 1.48
CA ASP A 45 -0.33 -13.47 0.85
C ASP A 45 0.94 -13.79 0.08
N GLU A 46 1.63 -14.87 0.47
CA GLU A 46 2.89 -15.27 -0.14
C GLU A 46 2.80 -16.54 -0.97
N THR A 47 1.72 -17.28 -0.89
CA THR A 47 1.68 -18.66 -1.39
C THR A 47 0.59 -18.91 -2.42
N SER A 48 -0.39 -18.02 -2.57
CA SER A 48 -1.44 -18.21 -3.56
C SER A 48 -0.94 -17.94 -4.98
N PRO A 49 -1.20 -18.83 -5.93
CA PRO A 49 -0.86 -18.62 -7.33
C PRO A 49 -1.84 -17.65 -7.98
N ARG A 50 -1.58 -16.36 -7.88
CA ARG A 50 -2.43 -15.32 -8.44
C ARG A 50 -1.60 -14.27 -9.20
N PRO A 51 -2.20 -13.54 -10.15
CA PRO A 51 -1.55 -12.39 -10.78
C PRO A 51 -1.15 -11.36 -9.72
N TYR A 52 -0.09 -10.60 -10.03
CA TYR A 52 0.35 -9.51 -9.16
C TYR A 52 -0.77 -8.51 -8.92
N SER A 53 -1.04 -8.24 -7.66
CA SER A 53 -2.00 -7.23 -7.24
C SER A 53 -1.61 -6.73 -5.84
N ARG A 54 -1.72 -5.44 -5.62
CA ARG A 54 -1.60 -4.85 -4.29
C ARG A 54 -2.94 -4.75 -3.56
N HIS A 55 -4.02 -5.21 -4.17
CA HIS A 55 -5.38 -5.08 -3.64
C HIS A 55 -5.72 -3.66 -3.17
N ASN A 56 -5.19 -2.65 -3.86
CA ASN A 56 -5.45 -1.28 -3.46
C ASN A 56 -6.96 -0.99 -3.59
N LEU A 57 -7.57 -0.63 -2.47
CA LEU A 57 -8.96 -0.19 -2.43
C LEU A 57 -9.05 0.99 -1.45
N ILE A 58 -9.33 2.17 -1.98
CA ILE A 58 -9.51 3.39 -1.20
C ILE A 58 -10.96 3.81 -1.34
N GLN A 59 -11.72 3.73 -0.25
CA GLN A 59 -13.13 4.09 -0.21
C GLN A 59 -13.29 5.40 0.57
N GLY A 60 -13.80 6.40 -0.11
CA GLY A 60 -14.14 7.70 0.45
C GLY A 60 -15.64 7.98 0.38
N THR A 61 -16.06 9.08 0.96
CA THR A 61 -17.48 9.50 0.97
C THR A 61 -17.98 9.95 -0.40
N LYS A 62 -17.09 10.26 -1.35
CA LYS A 62 -17.45 10.76 -2.68
C LYS A 62 -16.98 9.87 -3.81
N GLY A 63 -16.39 8.74 -3.51
CA GLY A 63 -15.93 7.82 -4.54
C GLY A 63 -15.01 6.73 -4.01
N THR A 64 -14.69 5.82 -4.89
CA THR A 64 -13.83 4.66 -4.61
C THR A 64 -12.80 4.52 -5.73
N LEU A 65 -11.56 4.30 -5.32
CA LEU A 65 -10.46 3.94 -6.21
C LEU A 65 -10.03 2.50 -5.91
N ALA A 66 -9.99 1.66 -6.92
CA ALA A 66 -9.43 0.31 -6.83
C ALA A 66 -8.25 0.16 -7.78
N GLY A 67 -7.25 -0.61 -7.37
CA GLY A 67 -6.08 -0.91 -8.20
C GLY A 67 -6.02 -2.37 -8.62
N PHE A 68 -5.30 -2.61 -9.73
CA PHE A 68 -5.03 -3.91 -10.33
C PHE A 68 -6.29 -4.70 -10.79
N PRO A 69 -6.92 -4.27 -11.86
CA PRO A 69 -6.69 -3.06 -12.67
C PRO A 69 -7.20 -1.80 -11.97
N THR A 70 -6.66 -0.65 -12.37
CA THR A 70 -7.14 0.65 -11.89
C THR A 70 -8.56 0.89 -12.37
N ARG A 71 -9.43 1.31 -11.46
CA ARG A 71 -10.82 1.64 -11.72
C ARG A 71 -11.35 2.61 -10.68
N VAL A 72 -12.26 3.44 -11.07
CA VAL A 72 -12.84 4.50 -10.25
C VAL A 72 -14.36 4.46 -10.31
N ALA A 73 -15.00 4.66 -9.18
CA ALA A 73 -16.42 4.97 -9.11
C ALA A 73 -16.59 6.26 -8.29
N LYS A 74 -17.52 7.13 -8.71
CA LYS A 74 -17.74 8.43 -8.06
C LYS A 74 -19.21 8.64 -7.81
N GLU A 75 -19.54 9.27 -6.69
CA GLU A 75 -20.90 9.75 -6.41
C GLU A 75 -21.38 10.67 -7.54
N GLY A 76 -22.56 10.41 -8.07
CA GLY A 76 -23.13 11.14 -9.21
C GLY A 76 -22.49 10.83 -10.57
N GLY A 77 -21.67 9.76 -10.64
CA GLY A 77 -20.99 9.39 -11.88
C GLY A 77 -19.74 10.24 -12.19
N VAL A 78 -19.19 10.06 -13.37
CA VAL A 78 -18.02 10.79 -13.87
C VAL A 78 -18.43 11.57 -15.12
N GLU A 79 -18.38 12.89 -15.03
CA GLU A 79 -18.77 13.79 -16.10
C GLU A 79 -18.07 13.45 -17.42
N GLY A 80 -18.83 13.37 -18.50
CA GLY A 80 -18.33 13.01 -19.83
C GLY A 80 -18.12 11.52 -20.07
N ILE A 81 -18.31 10.66 -19.05
CA ILE A 81 -18.12 9.21 -19.15
C ILE A 81 -19.40 8.46 -18.76
N THR A 82 -19.94 8.69 -17.57
CA THR A 82 -21.13 8.00 -17.07
C THR A 82 -21.80 8.79 -15.95
N ASP A 83 -23.11 8.76 -15.91
CA ASP A 83 -23.95 9.25 -14.82
C ASP A 83 -24.27 8.14 -13.78
N ASN A 84 -23.88 6.91 -14.06
CA ASN A 84 -24.14 5.76 -13.21
C ASN A 84 -23.05 5.60 -12.12
N HIS A 85 -23.38 5.95 -10.88
CA HIS A 85 -22.48 5.82 -9.73
C HIS A 85 -22.27 4.36 -9.25
N HIS A 86 -22.98 3.39 -9.81
CA HIS A 86 -22.77 1.96 -9.56
C HIS A 86 -21.86 1.29 -10.59
N SER A 87 -21.35 2.05 -11.57
CA SER A 87 -20.45 1.53 -12.60
C SER A 87 -19.02 1.94 -12.35
N TRP A 88 -18.09 1.03 -12.65
CA TRP A 88 -16.67 1.32 -12.66
C TRP A 88 -16.27 2.02 -13.96
N VAL A 89 -15.59 3.13 -13.85
CA VAL A 89 -14.80 3.72 -14.93
C VAL A 89 -13.45 3.04 -14.94
N GLN A 90 -13.06 2.44 -16.07
CA GLN A 90 -11.83 1.66 -16.23
C GLN A 90 -11.40 1.61 -17.69
N GLY A 91 -10.20 1.07 -17.95
CA GLY A 91 -9.67 0.95 -19.32
C GLY A 91 -9.42 2.32 -19.95
N GLU A 92 -9.84 2.51 -21.19
CA GLU A 92 -9.60 3.74 -21.96
C GLU A 92 -10.27 4.98 -21.34
N ASP A 93 -11.39 4.81 -20.65
CA ASP A 93 -12.09 5.91 -19.99
C ASP A 93 -11.27 6.55 -18.85
N LEU A 94 -10.24 5.85 -18.33
CA LEU A 94 -9.36 6.38 -17.31
C LEU A 94 -8.43 7.49 -17.82
N GLU A 95 -8.15 7.56 -19.12
CA GLU A 95 -7.23 8.55 -19.69
C GLU A 95 -7.70 9.98 -19.39
N MET A 96 -9.00 10.25 -19.52
CA MET A 96 -9.60 11.54 -19.16
C MET A 96 -9.40 11.87 -17.68
N LEU A 97 -9.45 10.85 -16.81
CA LEU A 97 -9.24 11.02 -15.37
C LEU A 97 -7.76 11.25 -15.05
N TYR A 98 -6.85 10.59 -15.73
CA TYR A 98 -5.41 10.83 -15.58
C TYR A 98 -5.04 12.25 -16.01
N GLU A 99 -5.54 12.72 -17.15
CA GLU A 99 -5.33 14.10 -17.58
C GLU A 99 -5.80 15.13 -16.55
N LYS A 100 -6.93 14.87 -15.91
CA LYS A 100 -7.54 15.78 -14.95
C LYS A 100 -6.96 15.69 -13.53
N TYR A 101 -6.63 14.47 -13.07
CA TYR A 101 -6.36 14.20 -11.66
C TYR A 101 -4.97 13.63 -11.35
N ASP A 102 -4.13 13.36 -12.35
CA ASP A 102 -2.77 12.91 -12.09
C ASP A 102 -2.02 13.87 -11.17
N HIS A 103 -1.24 13.28 -10.29
CA HIS A 103 -0.47 14.05 -9.32
C HIS A 103 0.53 15.00 -10.02
N PRO A 104 0.66 16.26 -9.60
CA PRO A 104 1.57 17.22 -10.24
C PRO A 104 3.00 16.73 -10.39
N LEU A 105 3.52 16.02 -9.39
CA LEU A 105 4.84 15.41 -9.44
C LEU A 105 4.95 14.38 -10.59
N TYR A 106 3.92 13.56 -10.77
CA TYR A 106 3.89 12.56 -11.84
C TYR A 106 3.82 13.21 -13.22
N ARG A 107 3.04 14.28 -13.38
CA ARG A 107 3.04 15.09 -14.61
C ARG A 107 4.39 15.68 -14.92
N ARG A 108 5.14 16.13 -13.88
CA ARG A 108 6.46 16.76 -14.05
C ARG A 108 7.56 15.77 -14.41
N VAL A 109 7.61 14.61 -13.80
CA VAL A 109 8.72 13.67 -13.95
C VAL A 109 8.33 12.25 -14.36
N GLY A 110 7.06 11.95 -14.53
CA GLY A 110 6.57 10.60 -14.78
C GLY A 110 7.13 9.97 -16.06
N ASP A 111 7.22 10.74 -17.16
CA ASP A 111 7.79 10.24 -18.41
C ASP A 111 9.27 9.90 -18.29
N LEU A 112 10.02 10.77 -17.60
CA LEU A 112 11.42 10.52 -17.32
C LEU A 112 11.57 9.30 -16.40
N ALA A 113 10.73 9.21 -15.38
CA ALA A 113 10.74 8.09 -14.46
C ALA A 113 10.50 6.75 -15.15
N ARG A 114 9.53 6.68 -16.06
CA ARG A 114 9.27 5.47 -16.86
C ARG A 114 10.49 5.09 -17.73
N LYS A 115 11.15 6.07 -18.34
CA LYS A 115 12.37 5.85 -19.14
C LYS A 115 13.55 5.35 -18.30
N MET A 116 13.70 5.86 -17.07
CA MET A 116 14.77 5.46 -16.15
C MET A 116 14.55 4.07 -15.55
N GLY A 117 13.33 3.54 -15.57
CA GLY A 117 12.98 2.22 -15.06
C GLY A 117 12.95 2.12 -13.55
N GLY A 118 13.06 0.89 -13.03
CA GLY A 118 12.91 0.59 -11.60
C GLY A 118 11.44 0.63 -11.15
N HIS A 119 10.79 -0.55 -11.11
CA HIS A 119 9.38 -0.72 -10.74
C HIS A 119 8.43 0.24 -11.47
N GLY A 120 8.59 0.36 -12.79
CA GLY A 120 7.77 1.27 -13.61
C GLY A 120 8.03 2.76 -13.40
N GLY A 121 9.21 3.12 -12.86
CA GLY A 121 9.61 4.51 -12.57
C GLY A 121 9.44 4.93 -11.11
N MET A 122 8.84 4.08 -10.28
CA MET A 122 8.60 4.39 -8.85
C MET A 122 9.90 4.67 -8.10
N ASP A 123 10.95 3.86 -8.33
CA ASP A 123 12.25 4.03 -7.68
C ASP A 123 12.90 5.37 -8.06
N PHE A 124 12.73 5.79 -9.31
CA PHE A 124 13.22 7.09 -9.77
C PHE A 124 12.51 8.23 -9.04
N ILE A 125 11.18 8.21 -8.97
CA ILE A 125 10.38 9.26 -8.32
C ILE A 125 10.76 9.37 -6.84
N MET A 126 10.89 8.25 -6.14
CA MET A 126 11.30 8.22 -4.74
C MET A 126 12.67 8.91 -4.54
N ARG A 127 13.67 8.52 -5.33
CA ARG A 127 15.02 9.11 -5.24
C ARG A 127 15.03 10.58 -5.63
N PHE A 128 14.28 10.93 -6.66
CA PHE A 128 14.11 12.31 -7.10
C PHE A 128 13.58 13.19 -5.96
N ARG A 129 12.54 12.75 -5.26
CA ARG A 129 11.96 13.48 -4.13
C ARG A 129 12.92 13.61 -2.96
N ILE A 130 13.64 12.57 -2.60
CA ILE A 130 14.66 12.64 -1.54
C ILE A 130 15.70 13.69 -1.87
N ILE A 131 16.25 13.67 -3.08
CA ILE A 131 17.28 14.64 -3.52
C ILE A 131 16.70 16.05 -3.57
N GLU A 132 15.49 16.22 -4.08
CA GLU A 132 14.82 17.53 -4.16
C GLU A 132 14.60 18.13 -2.77
N CYS A 133 14.08 17.35 -1.82
CA CYS A 133 13.89 17.79 -0.44
C CYS A 133 15.21 18.18 0.22
N LEU A 134 16.26 17.38 0.08
CA LEU A 134 17.58 17.66 0.65
C LEU A 134 18.21 18.91 0.04
N ARG A 135 18.09 19.11 -1.28
CA ARG A 135 18.63 20.31 -1.95
C ARG A 135 17.91 21.60 -1.56
N ASN A 136 16.62 21.50 -1.31
CA ASN A 136 15.78 22.66 -0.97
C ASN A 136 15.66 22.90 0.54
N GLY A 137 16.26 22.04 1.37
CA GLY A 137 16.13 22.13 2.82
C GLY A 137 14.70 21.91 3.31
N THR A 138 13.89 21.17 2.55
CA THR A 138 12.51 20.84 2.93
C THR A 138 12.43 19.47 3.60
N PRO A 139 11.44 19.24 4.48
CA PRO A 139 11.25 17.93 5.08
C PRO A 139 11.06 16.85 4.01
N LEU A 140 11.53 15.63 4.30
CA LEU A 140 11.27 14.46 3.46
C LEU A 140 9.78 14.13 3.46
N ASP A 141 9.30 13.53 2.37
CA ASP A 141 7.90 13.09 2.22
C ASP A 141 7.50 12.04 3.26
N GLN A 142 8.47 11.35 3.83
CA GLN A 142 8.29 10.38 4.90
C GLN A 142 9.35 10.62 5.97
N ASN A 143 8.91 10.63 7.22
CA ASN A 143 9.80 10.71 8.36
C ASN A 143 9.96 9.35 9.06
N MET A 144 10.83 9.31 10.05
CA MET A 144 11.13 8.10 10.82
C MET A 144 9.91 7.55 11.57
N TYR A 145 9.01 8.40 12.02
CA TYR A 145 7.81 7.97 12.75
C TYR A 145 6.83 7.23 11.84
N GLU A 146 6.65 7.71 10.61
CA GLU A 146 5.84 7.04 9.59
C GLU A 146 6.44 5.68 9.23
N GLY A 147 7.77 5.61 9.10
CA GLY A 147 8.47 4.34 8.91
C GLY A 147 8.22 3.35 10.06
N CYS A 148 8.25 3.82 11.31
CA CYS A 148 7.92 3.02 12.48
C CYS A 148 6.46 2.56 12.47
N PHE A 149 5.51 3.43 12.14
CA PHE A 149 4.10 3.09 12.06
C PHE A 149 3.85 1.98 11.05
N TRP A 150 4.40 2.09 9.86
CA TRP A 150 4.19 1.08 8.82
C TRP A 150 4.84 -0.25 9.16
N SER A 151 6.04 -0.20 9.74
CA SER A 151 6.77 -1.40 10.14
C SER A 151 6.14 -2.13 11.33
N ALA A 152 5.42 -1.43 12.20
CA ALA A 152 4.78 -2.02 13.39
C ALA A 152 3.64 -2.99 13.07
N VAL A 153 3.03 -2.91 11.89
CA VAL A 153 1.95 -3.81 11.48
C VAL A 153 2.38 -5.27 11.54
N THR A 154 3.59 -5.59 11.09
CA THR A 154 4.11 -6.97 11.07
C THR A 154 4.22 -7.57 12.48
N PRO A 155 4.96 -7.00 13.44
CA PRO A 155 5.07 -7.58 14.77
C PRO A 155 3.75 -7.55 15.56
N LEU A 156 2.90 -6.55 15.35
CA LEU A 156 1.60 -6.50 16.02
C LEU A 156 0.64 -7.57 15.48
N SER A 157 0.63 -7.82 14.17
CA SER A 157 -0.17 -8.90 13.60
C SER A 157 0.32 -10.29 14.07
N ALA A 158 1.63 -10.49 14.16
CA ALA A 158 2.19 -11.71 14.73
C ALA A 158 1.75 -11.91 16.18
N SER A 159 1.88 -10.87 17.01
CA SER A 159 1.43 -10.91 18.42
C SER A 159 -0.08 -11.13 18.57
N SER A 160 -0.88 -10.59 17.65
CA SER A 160 -2.33 -10.84 17.61
C SER A 160 -2.62 -12.32 17.34
N ILE A 161 -1.98 -12.92 16.35
CA ILE A 161 -2.16 -14.33 15.98
C ILE A 161 -1.75 -15.25 17.14
N GLU A 162 -0.62 -15.00 17.78
CA GLU A 162 -0.16 -15.77 18.95
C GLU A 162 -1.13 -15.73 20.14
N ARG A 163 -2.09 -14.81 20.12
CA ARG A 163 -3.12 -14.61 21.14
C ARG A 163 -4.53 -14.75 20.58
N ASP A 164 -4.72 -15.70 19.67
CA ASP A 164 -6.02 -16.06 19.09
C ASP A 164 -6.77 -14.90 18.42
N GLY A 165 -6.03 -13.99 17.78
CA GLY A 165 -6.61 -12.81 17.11
C GLY A 165 -6.94 -11.66 18.04
N SER A 166 -6.43 -11.66 19.27
CA SER A 166 -6.69 -10.59 20.24
C SER A 166 -6.24 -9.22 19.73
N PRO A 167 -7.01 -8.16 19.96
CA PRO A 167 -6.62 -6.81 19.59
C PRO A 167 -5.28 -6.40 20.23
N GLN A 168 -4.43 -5.77 19.44
CA GLN A 168 -3.17 -5.22 19.90
C GLN A 168 -3.25 -3.69 19.92
N ILE A 169 -2.66 -3.07 20.96
CA ILE A 169 -2.54 -1.62 21.03
C ILE A 169 -1.42 -1.19 20.10
N PHE A 170 -1.74 -0.29 19.18
CA PHE A 170 -0.75 0.29 18.28
C PHE A 170 0.08 1.35 19.05
N PRO A 171 1.42 1.23 19.09
CA PRO A 171 2.23 2.17 19.85
C PRO A 171 2.24 3.56 19.21
N ASP A 172 2.16 4.59 20.03
CA ASP A 172 2.38 5.96 19.58
C ASP A 172 3.87 6.30 19.64
N PHE A 173 4.55 6.23 18.51
CA PHE A 173 5.97 6.56 18.40
C PHE A 173 6.25 8.06 18.53
N THR A 174 5.25 8.90 18.37
CA THR A 174 5.39 10.37 18.41
C THR A 174 5.15 10.96 19.81
N ARG A 175 4.71 10.15 20.78
CA ARG A 175 4.35 10.60 22.14
C ARG A 175 3.30 11.71 22.14
N GLY A 176 2.30 11.59 21.28
CA GLY A 176 1.21 12.55 21.14
C GLY A 176 1.41 13.60 20.05
N ASN A 177 2.62 13.83 19.59
CA ASN A 177 2.92 14.91 18.61
C ASN A 177 2.25 14.71 17.24
N TRP A 178 1.75 13.52 16.94
CA TRP A 178 1.00 13.28 15.70
C TRP A 178 -0.24 14.17 15.58
N ALA A 179 -0.86 14.56 16.70
CA ALA A 179 -2.06 15.39 16.71
C ALA A 179 -1.79 16.81 16.17
N ASP A 180 -0.59 17.33 16.42
CA ASP A 180 -0.15 18.68 16.01
C ASP A 180 0.68 18.65 14.73
N THR A 181 1.02 17.48 14.22
CA THR A 181 1.79 17.35 12.98
C THR A 181 0.90 17.62 11.78
N PRO A 182 1.22 18.58 10.92
CA PRO A 182 0.45 18.84 9.72
C PRO A 182 0.45 17.62 8.80
N ASN A 183 -0.66 17.44 8.09
CA ASN A 183 -0.75 16.40 7.08
C ASN A 183 0.36 16.52 6.05
N LEU A 184 0.93 15.40 5.66
CA LEU A 184 1.92 15.35 4.59
C LEU A 184 1.35 15.97 3.31
N LYS A 185 2.03 16.97 2.79
CA LYS A 185 1.69 17.62 1.53
C LYS A 185 2.76 17.29 0.51
N ILE A 186 2.60 16.14 -0.16
CA ILE A 186 3.40 15.86 -1.35
C ILE A 186 2.77 16.68 -2.48
N ILE A 187 3.18 17.93 -2.59
CA ILE A 187 2.67 18.82 -3.63
C ILE A 187 3.84 19.25 -4.49
N SER A 188 3.76 18.95 -5.77
CA SER A 188 4.57 19.45 -6.89
C SER A 188 6.07 19.38 -6.72
#